data_c651f25f1735c06edc81fe0dc716cd08
#
_entry.id   c651f25f1735c06edc81fe0dc716cd08
#
_cell.length_a   1.000
_cell.length_b   1.000
_cell.length_c   1.000
_cell.angle_alpha   90.00
_cell.angle_beta   90.00
_cell.angle_gamma   90.00
#
_symmetry.space_group_name_H-M   'P 1'
#
loop_
_entity.id
_entity.type
_entity.pdbx_description
1 polymer ?
#
loop_
_entity_poly.entity_id
_entity_poly.type
_entity_poly.pdbx_seq_one_letter_code
_entity_poly.pdbx_strand_id
1 'polypeptide(L)'
;VNQNTTLGGNDFALDDISMLQGPLCFIPGSHNLGELTNYRKGGSQNWEKAVSADLTYQLEKEVISELLDQFGFQFILAKAGDVIVFDPQLAHCSSNNLSASDRRLMIITVNAVSNAPLRQSNRPAFLAARSYEPIVSLAA
;
A
#
# COMPACT_ATOMS: atom_id res chain seq x y z
N VAL A 1 6.36 21.42 4.50
CA VAL A 1 6.14 20.03 4.06
C VAL A 1 4.88 20.06 3.23
N ASN A 2 4.99 19.94 1.91
CA ASN A 2 3.84 19.92 1.00
C ASN A 2 3.14 18.57 1.14
N GLN A 3 1.94 18.58 1.69
CA GLN A 3 1.14 17.37 1.97
C GLN A 3 0.31 16.86 0.78
N ASN A 4 0.67 17.23 -0.43
CA ASN A 4 0.04 16.66 -1.62
C ASN A 4 0.93 15.54 -2.19
N THR A 5 1.05 14.48 -1.44
CA THR A 5 1.72 13.26 -1.89
C THR A 5 0.76 12.45 -2.77
N THR A 6 0.81 12.65 -4.06
CA THR A 6 0.14 11.74 -5.00
C THR A 6 1.08 10.56 -5.26
N LEU A 7 1.20 9.67 -4.28
CA LEU A 7 1.73 8.31 -4.48
C LEU A 7 0.56 7.44 -4.91
N GLY A 8 0.75 6.64 -5.93
CA GLY A 8 -0.22 5.62 -6.32
C GLY A 8 0.37 4.22 -6.09
N GLY A 9 -0.29 3.39 -5.31
CA GLY A 9 -0.05 1.95 -5.29
C GLY A 9 -0.82 1.32 -6.44
N ASN A 10 -0.17 0.46 -7.23
CA ASN A 10 -0.82 -0.31 -8.27
C ASN A 10 -0.47 -1.77 -8.04
N ASP A 11 -1.48 -2.56 -7.68
CA ASP A 11 -1.37 -4.00 -7.50
C ASP A 11 -1.98 -4.71 -8.70
N PHE A 12 -1.16 -5.41 -9.45
CA PHE A 12 -1.59 -6.23 -10.58
C PHE A 12 -1.86 -7.64 -10.07
N ALA A 13 -3.09 -8.10 -10.16
CA ALA A 13 -3.47 -9.46 -9.79
C ALA A 13 -2.94 -10.46 -10.84
N LEU A 14 -2.02 -11.32 -10.44
CA LEU A 14 -1.51 -12.39 -11.30
C LEU A 14 -2.34 -13.67 -11.18
N ASP A 15 -3.10 -13.79 -10.09
CA ASP A 15 -4.05 -14.87 -9.82
C ASP A 15 -5.41 -14.28 -9.45
N ASP A 16 -6.46 -15.09 -9.52
CA ASP A 16 -7.77 -14.73 -8.97
C ASP A 16 -7.64 -14.51 -7.45
N ILE A 17 -8.33 -13.50 -6.94
CA ILE A 17 -8.33 -13.14 -5.52
C ILE A 17 -9.76 -13.32 -4.99
N SER A 18 -9.94 -14.38 -4.22
CA SER A 18 -11.18 -14.67 -3.49
C SER A 18 -11.06 -14.25 -2.02
N MET A 19 -12.16 -14.32 -1.29
CA MET A 19 -12.21 -14.06 0.15
C MET A 19 -11.24 -14.94 0.96
N LEU A 20 -10.99 -16.18 0.50
CA LEU A 20 -10.10 -17.11 1.19
C LEU A 20 -8.64 -16.93 0.86
N GLN A 21 -8.31 -16.26 -0.23
CA GLN A 21 -6.93 -16.07 -0.68
C GLN A 21 -6.23 -14.84 -0.05
N GLY A 22 -6.80 -14.29 1.02
CA GLY A 22 -6.20 -13.16 1.73
C GLY A 22 -6.28 -11.85 0.94
N PRO A 23 -7.49 -11.39 0.57
CA PRO A 23 -7.67 -10.21 -0.24
C PRO A 23 -7.09 -8.96 0.42
N LEU A 24 -6.77 -7.97 -0.40
CA LEU A 24 -6.47 -6.63 0.06
C LEU A 24 -7.74 -6.02 0.67
N CYS A 25 -7.58 -5.30 1.75
CA CYS A 25 -8.66 -4.73 2.53
C CYS A 25 -8.42 -3.26 2.73
N PHE A 26 -9.46 -2.44 2.59
CA PHE A 26 -9.39 -0.98 2.72
C PHE A 26 -10.39 -0.46 3.74
N ILE A 27 -10.05 0.68 4.33
CA ILE A 27 -11.01 1.57 5.00
C ILE A 27 -11.25 2.76 4.05
N PRO A 28 -12.35 2.75 3.26
CA PRO A 28 -12.60 3.74 2.22
C PRO A 28 -12.65 5.16 2.80
N GLY A 29 -12.00 6.12 2.14
CA GLY A 29 -12.03 7.52 2.57
C GLY A 29 -11.00 7.90 3.64
N SER A 30 -10.35 6.94 4.30
CA SER A 30 -9.37 7.21 5.37
C SER A 30 -8.17 8.06 4.90
N HIS A 31 -7.78 8.01 3.63
CA HIS A 31 -6.72 8.85 3.05
C HIS A 31 -7.04 10.34 3.08
N ASN A 32 -8.32 10.74 3.16
CA ASN A 32 -8.74 12.14 3.24
C ASN A 32 -8.46 12.77 4.61
N LEU A 33 -8.13 11.98 5.62
CA LEU A 33 -7.78 12.46 6.95
C LEU A 33 -6.32 12.93 7.04
N GLY A 34 -5.54 12.77 5.97
CA GLY A 34 -4.12 13.04 5.95
C GLY A 34 -3.31 11.97 6.68
N GLU A 35 -2.14 12.35 7.20
CA GLU A 35 -1.28 11.42 7.93
C GLU A 35 -1.94 10.99 9.24
N LEU A 36 -2.21 9.70 9.37
CA LEU A 36 -2.72 9.10 10.61
C LEU A 36 -1.55 9.02 11.61
N THR A 37 -1.52 9.92 12.59
CA THR A 37 -0.38 10.09 13.50
C THR A 37 -0.34 9.10 14.66
N ASN A 38 -1.46 8.47 14.97
CA ASN A 38 -1.59 7.51 16.07
C ASN A 38 -1.29 6.10 15.56
N TYR A 39 -0.02 5.85 15.29
CA TYR A 39 0.46 4.53 14.92
C TYR A 39 1.42 3.97 15.97
N ARG A 40 1.51 2.66 16.05
CA ARG A 40 2.39 1.96 16.99
C ARG A 40 3.85 2.30 16.70
N LYS A 41 4.48 3.06 17.58
CA LYS A 41 5.93 3.35 17.51
C LYS A 41 6.70 2.12 18.01
N GLY A 42 7.46 1.47 17.16
CA GLY A 42 8.28 0.35 17.61
C GLY A 42 8.73 -0.62 16.52
N GLY A 43 8.34 -0.40 15.30
CA GLY A 43 8.82 -1.20 14.17
C GLY A 43 10.31 -1.00 13.91
N SER A 44 10.95 -2.03 13.37
CA SER A 44 12.36 -1.99 13.03
C SER A 44 12.64 -1.01 11.89
N GLN A 45 13.71 -0.21 12.02
CA GLN A 45 14.25 0.59 10.91
C GLN A 45 14.90 -0.27 9.82
N ASN A 46 15.04 -1.58 10.05
CA ASN A 46 15.55 -2.49 9.05
C ASN A 46 14.45 -2.84 8.04
N TRP A 47 14.71 -2.59 6.76
CA TRP A 47 13.77 -2.86 5.67
C TRP A 47 13.33 -4.33 5.58
N GLU A 48 14.22 -5.29 5.95
CA GLU A 48 13.90 -6.72 5.98
C GLU A 48 12.79 -7.05 6.97
N LYS A 49 12.74 -6.34 8.09
CA LYS A 49 11.67 -6.44 9.08
C LYS A 49 10.44 -5.63 8.71
N ALA A 50 10.61 -4.56 7.92
CA ALA A 50 9.48 -3.73 7.48
C ALA A 50 8.56 -4.43 6.46
N VAL A 51 9.01 -5.52 5.83
CA VAL A 51 8.18 -6.39 4.96
C VAL A 51 7.64 -7.63 5.68
N SER A 52 7.91 -7.75 6.98
CA SER A 52 7.38 -8.80 7.86
C SER A 52 6.17 -8.30 8.65
N ALA A 53 5.58 -9.17 9.48
CA ALA A 53 4.46 -8.80 10.37
C ALA A 53 4.81 -7.68 11.39
N ASP A 54 6.08 -7.33 11.54
CA ASP A 54 6.60 -6.31 12.45
C ASP A 54 6.68 -4.94 11.75
N LEU A 55 5.56 -4.51 11.19
CA LEU A 55 5.46 -3.25 10.43
C LEU A 55 5.68 -2.03 11.34
N THR A 56 6.45 -1.07 10.83
CA THR A 56 6.72 0.20 11.53
C THR A 56 5.47 1.07 11.66
N TYR A 57 4.55 0.95 10.71
CA TYR A 57 3.35 1.79 10.58
C TYR A 57 2.09 0.96 10.80
N GLN A 58 1.87 0.52 12.04
CA GLN A 58 0.61 -0.11 12.42
C GLN A 58 -0.25 0.91 13.17
N LEU A 59 -1.50 1.04 12.76
CA LEU A 59 -2.46 1.87 13.47
C LEU A 59 -2.79 1.25 14.83
N GLU A 60 -3.00 2.08 15.84
CA GLU A 60 -3.50 1.66 17.14
C GLU A 60 -4.95 1.15 17.01
N LYS A 61 -5.35 0.23 17.89
CA LYS A 61 -6.68 -0.41 17.84
C LYS A 61 -7.82 0.59 17.93
N GLU A 62 -7.65 1.60 18.74
CA GLU A 62 -8.61 2.67 18.97
C GLU A 62 -8.84 3.45 17.66
N VAL A 63 -7.77 3.81 16.97
CA VAL A 63 -7.83 4.48 15.66
C VAL A 63 -8.53 3.60 14.62
N ILE A 64 -8.18 2.31 14.58
CA ILE A 64 -8.84 1.36 13.66
C ILE A 64 -10.34 1.29 13.96
N SER A 65 -10.74 1.21 15.23
CA SER A 65 -12.15 1.16 15.62
C SER A 65 -12.90 2.39 15.14
N GLU A 66 -12.38 3.58 15.40
CA GLU A 66 -12.96 4.86 14.96
C GLU A 66 -13.09 4.93 13.43
N LEU A 67 -12.07 4.52 12.70
CA LEU A 67 -12.09 4.49 11.24
C LEU A 67 -13.12 3.50 10.70
N LEU A 68 -13.24 2.32 11.30
CA LEU A 68 -14.22 1.32 10.91
C LEU A 68 -15.66 1.79 11.17
N ASP A 69 -15.91 2.45 12.31
CA ASP A 69 -17.21 3.01 12.65
C ASP A 69 -17.61 4.14 11.68
N GLN A 70 -16.65 4.95 11.24
CA GLN A 70 -16.90 6.09 10.38
C GLN A 70 -17.01 5.71 8.89
N PHE A 71 -16.15 4.81 8.39
CA PHE A 71 -15.98 4.55 6.96
C PHE A 71 -16.29 3.12 6.54
N GLY A 72 -16.41 2.20 7.49
CA GLY A 72 -16.58 0.79 7.20
C GLY A 72 -15.30 0.12 6.70
N PHE A 73 -15.46 -1.06 6.14
CA PHE A 73 -14.36 -1.92 5.69
C PHE A 73 -14.73 -2.62 4.39
N GLN A 74 -13.81 -2.71 3.46
CA GLN A 74 -14.05 -3.30 2.15
C GLN A 74 -12.95 -4.28 1.77
N PHE A 75 -13.36 -5.47 1.34
CA PHE A 75 -12.48 -6.45 0.71
C PHE A 75 -12.42 -6.24 -0.80
N ILE A 76 -11.24 -6.33 -1.38
CA ILE A 76 -11.03 -6.20 -2.80
C ILE A 76 -10.83 -7.59 -3.40
N LEU A 77 -11.87 -8.07 -4.07
CA LEU A 77 -11.81 -9.30 -4.86
C LEU A 77 -11.45 -8.94 -6.30
N ALA A 78 -10.61 -9.75 -6.93
CA ALA A 78 -10.10 -9.46 -8.26
C ALA A 78 -9.95 -10.75 -9.08
N LYS A 79 -9.89 -10.60 -10.39
CA LYS A 79 -9.51 -11.64 -11.35
C LYS A 79 -8.06 -11.46 -11.77
N ALA A 80 -7.42 -12.54 -12.19
CA ALA A 80 -6.11 -12.46 -12.84
C ALA A 80 -6.17 -11.47 -14.02
N GLY A 81 -5.27 -10.49 -14.01
CA GLY A 81 -5.23 -9.38 -14.97
C GLY A 81 -5.87 -8.08 -14.49
N ASP A 82 -6.64 -8.10 -13.40
CA ASP A 82 -7.16 -6.86 -12.82
C ASP A 82 -6.04 -6.02 -12.20
N VAL A 83 -6.25 -4.71 -12.19
CA VAL A 83 -5.35 -3.74 -11.59
C VAL A 83 -6.08 -2.97 -10.49
N ILE A 84 -5.53 -2.99 -9.28
CA ILE A 84 -6.04 -2.25 -8.13
C ILE A 84 -5.18 -1.01 -7.97
N VAL A 85 -5.76 0.17 -8.14
CA VAL A 85 -5.07 1.45 -7.97
C VAL A 85 -5.60 2.13 -6.72
N PHE A 86 -4.71 2.52 -5.81
CA PHE A 86 -5.12 3.17 -4.56
C PHE A 86 -4.06 4.15 -4.06
N ASP A 87 -4.50 5.10 -3.23
CA ASP A 87 -3.61 6.00 -2.51
C ASP A 87 -2.94 5.24 -1.36
N PRO A 88 -1.60 5.21 -1.24
CA PRO A 88 -0.91 4.50 -0.17
C PRO A 88 -1.18 5.07 1.24
N GLN A 89 -1.75 6.26 1.36
CA GLN A 89 -2.24 6.78 2.65
C GLN A 89 -3.58 6.17 3.07
N LEU A 90 -4.26 5.46 2.17
CA LEU A 90 -5.46 4.72 2.49
C LEU A 90 -5.12 3.65 3.54
N ALA A 91 -5.82 3.64 4.67
CA ALA A 91 -5.65 2.59 5.67
C ALA A 91 -6.02 1.23 5.05
N HIS A 92 -5.05 0.33 5.00
CA HIS A 92 -5.18 -0.94 4.30
C HIS A 92 -4.41 -2.06 5.00
N CYS A 93 -4.82 -3.27 4.74
CA CYS A 93 -4.13 -4.48 5.15
C CYS A 93 -4.44 -5.63 4.18
N SER A 94 -3.80 -6.76 4.38
CA SER A 94 -4.20 -8.04 3.77
C SER A 94 -4.47 -9.05 4.86
N SER A 95 -5.46 -9.91 4.66
CA SER A 95 -5.67 -11.07 5.52
C SER A 95 -4.72 -12.20 5.11
N ASN A 96 -4.64 -13.23 5.95
CA ASN A 96 -3.90 -14.45 5.63
C ASN A 96 -4.59 -15.20 4.47
N ASN A 97 -3.80 -15.86 3.64
CA ASN A 97 -4.31 -16.80 2.66
C ASN A 97 -4.69 -18.11 3.37
N LEU A 98 -5.97 -18.43 3.37
CA LEU A 98 -6.55 -19.64 3.97
C LEU A 98 -6.90 -20.68 2.90
N SER A 99 -6.63 -20.39 1.63
CA SER A 99 -6.86 -21.29 0.52
C SER A 99 -5.66 -22.18 0.22
N ALA A 100 -5.86 -23.20 -0.60
CA ALA A 100 -4.77 -24.01 -1.15
C ALA A 100 -4.11 -23.41 -2.41
N SER A 101 -4.60 -22.26 -2.89
CA SER A 101 -4.12 -21.58 -4.10
C SER A 101 -3.23 -20.39 -3.74
N ASP A 102 -2.24 -20.12 -4.57
CA ASP A 102 -1.39 -18.94 -4.41
C ASP A 102 -2.18 -17.65 -4.67
N ARG A 103 -1.70 -16.56 -4.09
CA ARG A 103 -2.07 -15.19 -4.43
C ARG A 103 -0.82 -14.41 -4.77
N ARG A 104 -0.52 -14.32 -6.03
CA ARG A 104 0.62 -13.57 -6.55
C ARG A 104 0.17 -12.19 -7.02
N LEU A 105 0.91 -11.18 -6.61
CA LEU A 105 0.69 -9.78 -7.00
C LEU A 105 1.99 -9.21 -7.54
N MET A 106 1.90 -8.37 -8.56
CA MET A 106 2.98 -7.48 -8.95
C MET A 106 2.64 -6.08 -8.45
N ILE A 107 3.44 -5.55 -7.54
CA ILE A 107 3.21 -4.24 -6.93
C ILE A 107 4.11 -3.21 -7.60
N ILE A 108 3.51 -2.16 -8.16
CA ILE A 108 4.23 -1.03 -8.76
C ILE A 108 3.81 0.25 -8.04
N THR A 109 4.76 0.87 -7.35
CA THR A 109 4.52 2.17 -6.73
C THR A 109 4.98 3.27 -7.68
N VAL A 110 4.08 4.23 -7.95
CA VAL A 110 4.37 5.40 -8.77
C VAL A 110 4.23 6.67 -7.96
N ASN A 111 4.95 7.71 -8.35
CA ASN A 111 4.93 9.00 -7.70
C ASN A 111 4.86 10.11 -8.74
N ALA A 112 4.21 11.23 -8.39
CA ALA A 112 4.25 12.41 -9.24
C ALA A 112 5.69 12.95 -9.36
N VAL A 113 6.08 13.41 -10.54
CA VAL A 113 7.40 14.01 -10.78
C VAL A 113 7.64 15.20 -9.85
N SER A 114 6.60 15.98 -9.56
CA SER A 114 6.63 17.11 -8.63
C SER A 114 6.87 16.71 -7.17
N ASN A 115 6.73 15.44 -6.84
CA ASN A 115 6.92 14.89 -5.49
C ASN A 115 8.17 13.99 -5.40
N ALA A 116 9.18 14.26 -6.18
CA ALA A 116 10.44 13.51 -6.12
C ALA A 116 11.04 13.57 -4.70
N PRO A 117 11.58 12.45 -4.19
CA PRO A 117 12.19 12.42 -2.87
C PRO A 117 13.35 13.38 -2.74
N LEU A 118 13.41 14.15 -1.65
CA LEU A 118 14.51 15.08 -1.38
C LEU A 118 15.82 14.37 -1.00
N ARG A 119 15.75 13.11 -0.62
CA ARG A 119 16.91 12.29 -0.25
C ARG A 119 16.79 10.91 -0.86
N GLN A 120 17.91 10.37 -1.29
CA GLN A 120 17.97 8.98 -1.74
C GLN A 120 17.69 8.03 -0.57
N SER A 121 16.89 6.99 -0.84
CA SER A 121 16.67 5.92 0.10
C SER A 121 17.91 5.02 0.20
N ASN A 122 18.19 4.53 1.41
CA ASN A 122 19.18 3.48 1.65
C ASN A 122 18.63 2.07 1.39
N ARG A 123 17.34 1.95 1.02
CA ARG A 123 16.71 0.67 0.69
C ARG A 123 17.28 0.11 -0.61
N PRO A 124 17.23 -1.21 -0.83
CA PRO A 124 17.57 -1.83 -2.11
C PRO A 124 16.80 -1.23 -3.28
N ALA A 125 17.39 -1.22 -4.48
CA ALA A 125 16.79 -0.60 -5.66
C ALA A 125 15.44 -1.22 -6.08
N PHE A 126 15.19 -2.49 -5.73
CA PHE A 126 13.91 -3.15 -6.00
C PHE A 126 12.78 -2.70 -5.04
N LEU A 127 13.11 -2.01 -3.94
CA LEU A 127 12.14 -1.44 -3.00
C LEU A 127 12.03 0.09 -3.10
N ALA A 128 13.03 0.73 -3.70
CA ALA A 128 13.05 2.18 -3.85
C ALA A 128 13.83 2.55 -5.11
N ALA A 129 13.13 3.07 -6.09
CA ALA A 129 13.74 3.52 -7.33
C ALA A 129 14.85 4.55 -7.05
N ARG A 130 15.94 4.47 -7.83
CA ARG A 130 17.07 5.40 -7.78
C ARG A 130 17.14 6.30 -9.00
N SER A 131 16.39 5.95 -10.06
CA SER A 131 16.16 6.81 -11.19
C SER A 131 14.86 7.58 -10.97
N TYR A 132 14.90 8.86 -11.22
CA TYR A 132 13.74 9.76 -11.15
C TYR A 132 13.33 10.24 -12.55
N GLU A 133 13.76 9.53 -13.57
CA GLU A 133 13.34 9.80 -14.94
C GLU A 133 11.83 9.57 -15.06
N PRO A 134 11.08 10.53 -15.59
CA PRO A 134 9.65 10.37 -15.80
C PRO A 134 9.33 9.18 -16.70
N ILE A 135 8.28 8.45 -16.35
CA ILE A 135 7.69 7.46 -17.26
C ILE A 135 7.00 8.25 -18.37
N VAL A 136 7.41 8.00 -19.60
CA VAL A 136 6.81 8.62 -20.78
C VAL A 136 6.00 7.57 -21.55
N SER A 137 4.86 7.99 -22.13
CA SER A 137 4.08 7.13 -22.99
C SER A 137 4.92 6.71 -24.18
N LEU A 138 4.90 5.43 -24.51
CA LEU A 138 5.39 5.00 -25.80
C LEU A 138 4.46 5.61 -26.86
N ALA A 139 5.03 6.38 -27.77
CA ALA A 139 4.25 6.87 -28.92
C ALA A 139 3.68 5.66 -29.66
N ALA A 140 2.36 5.69 -29.90
CA ALA A 140 1.66 4.67 -30.70
C ALA A 140 2.04 4.81 -32.17
#